data_794ae002797d3d16f0fae72c98d20f64
#
_entry.id   794ae002797d3d16f0fae72c98d20f64
#
_cell.length_a   1.000
_cell.length_b   1.000
_cell.length_c   1.000
_cell.angle_alpha   90.00
_cell.angle_beta   90.00
_cell.angle_gamma   90.00
#
_symmetry.space_group_name_H-M   'P 1'
#
loop_
_entity.id
_entity.type
_entity.pdbx_description
1 polymer ?
#
loop_
_entity_poly.entity_id
_entity_poly.type
_entity_poly.pdbx_seq_one_letter_code
_entity_poly.pdbx_strand_id
1 'polypeptide(L)'
;MSNPTSPEVLDVLWKDTWDRVKTAHKASTGQEEALWRRAGRTTKANPDGEDETWWFSEGRSMLDSWVQFRTGQLGWSIWTTPDGKPAIEISMTPHMGDVPVQMGIDRVMVTPDGELVIVDLKTGKYTPSSDLQLALYAVGMEKTFGIRPKYGTYW
;
A
#
# COMPACT_ATOMS: atom_id res chain seq x y z
N MET A 1 17.33 6.08 21.51
CA MET A 1 16.90 5.93 20.11
C MET A 1 15.44 6.37 20.04
N SER A 2 15.08 7.27 19.11
CA SER A 2 13.69 7.67 18.93
C SER A 2 12.87 6.50 18.41
N ASN A 3 11.65 6.34 18.92
CA ASN A 3 10.72 5.35 18.40
C ASN A 3 10.38 5.72 16.93
N PRO A 4 10.68 4.88 15.92
CA PRO A 4 10.46 5.22 14.52
C PRO A 4 8.97 5.36 14.14
N THR A 5 8.07 5.00 15.04
CA THR A 5 6.61 5.10 14.87
C THR A 5 5.98 6.13 15.81
N SER A 6 6.79 6.99 16.47
CA SER A 6 6.20 8.09 17.25
C SER A 6 5.52 9.11 16.33
N PRO A 7 4.45 9.77 16.77
CA PRO A 7 3.73 10.77 15.97
C PRO A 7 4.65 11.84 15.38
N GLU A 8 5.61 12.34 16.15
CA GLU A 8 6.54 13.37 15.72
C GLU A 8 7.45 12.91 14.58
N VAL A 9 7.93 11.66 14.65
CA VAL A 9 8.74 11.05 13.57
C VAL A 9 7.90 10.84 12.33
N LEU A 10 6.66 10.38 12.49
CA LEU A 10 5.74 10.18 11.37
C LEU A 10 5.37 11.50 10.69
N ASP A 11 5.19 12.58 11.45
CA ASP A 11 4.90 13.91 10.90
C ASP A 11 6.05 14.41 10.02
N VAL A 12 7.29 14.28 10.50
CA VAL A 12 8.48 14.65 9.72
C VAL A 12 8.58 13.79 8.45
N LEU A 13 8.50 12.47 8.58
CA LEU A 13 8.58 11.56 7.43
C LEU A 13 7.48 11.79 6.40
N TRP A 14 6.26 12.05 6.87
CA TRP A 14 5.14 12.34 5.98
C TRP A 14 5.36 13.63 5.21
N LYS A 15 5.72 14.71 5.91
CA LYS A 15 5.99 16.00 5.27
C LYS A 15 7.12 15.90 4.26
N ASP A 16 8.25 15.31 4.62
CA ASP A 16 9.40 15.16 3.72
C ASP A 16 9.05 14.31 2.48
N THR A 17 8.26 13.25 2.68
CA THR A 17 7.80 12.40 1.57
C THR A 17 6.86 13.17 0.64
N TRP A 18 5.92 13.93 1.21
CA TRP A 18 4.98 14.75 0.46
C TRP A 18 5.71 15.78 -0.41
N ASP A 19 6.63 16.54 0.18
CA ASP A 19 7.40 17.57 -0.51
C ASP A 19 8.30 16.96 -1.61
N ARG A 20 8.91 15.80 -1.34
CA ARG A 20 9.72 15.06 -2.31
C ARG A 20 8.89 14.57 -3.50
N VAL A 21 7.72 14.00 -3.25
CA VAL A 21 6.82 13.49 -4.32
C VAL A 21 6.32 14.65 -5.17
N LYS A 22 5.94 15.78 -4.57
CA LYS A 22 5.55 17.00 -5.29
C LYS A 22 6.68 17.49 -6.19
N THR A 23 7.89 17.58 -5.65
CA THR A 23 9.08 18.01 -6.39
C THR A 23 9.37 17.09 -7.58
N ALA A 24 9.33 15.77 -7.36
CA ALA A 24 9.54 14.78 -8.41
C ALA A 24 8.46 14.86 -9.50
N HIS A 25 7.20 15.04 -9.12
CA HIS A 25 6.10 15.19 -10.07
C HIS A 25 6.26 16.46 -10.94
N LYS A 26 6.59 17.59 -10.32
CA LYS A 26 6.87 18.83 -11.03
C LYS A 26 8.02 18.66 -12.03
N ALA A 27 9.11 18.01 -11.59
CA ALA A 27 10.27 17.76 -12.45
C ALA A 27 9.95 16.85 -13.64
N SER A 28 9.10 15.83 -13.44
CA SER A 28 8.75 14.87 -14.49
C SER A 28 7.71 15.37 -15.49
N THR A 29 6.79 16.24 -15.05
CA THR A 29 5.68 16.73 -15.89
C THR A 29 5.89 18.13 -16.45
N GLY A 30 6.76 18.91 -15.82
CA GLY A 30 6.93 20.35 -16.12
C GLY A 30 5.70 21.20 -15.78
N GLN A 31 4.67 20.62 -15.15
CA GLN A 31 3.43 21.33 -14.82
C GLN A 31 3.56 22.12 -13.53
N GLU A 32 3.03 23.34 -13.52
CA GLU A 32 2.87 24.12 -12.30
C GLU A 32 1.84 23.49 -11.37
N GLU A 33 2.06 23.59 -10.07
CA GLU A 33 1.20 22.98 -9.05
C GLU A 33 -0.28 23.37 -9.17
N ALA A 34 -0.56 24.60 -9.59
CA ALA A 34 -1.92 25.08 -9.80
C ALA A 34 -2.69 24.31 -10.90
N LEU A 35 -1.98 23.60 -11.78
CA LEU A 35 -2.58 22.82 -12.87
C LEU A 35 -2.78 21.34 -12.49
N TRP A 36 -2.31 20.92 -11.31
CA TRP A 36 -2.46 19.54 -10.91
C TRP A 36 -3.92 19.27 -10.49
N ARG A 37 -4.46 18.18 -11.02
CA ARG A 37 -5.80 17.73 -10.64
C ARG A 37 -5.73 17.06 -9.26
N ARG A 38 -6.08 17.81 -8.22
CA ARG A 38 -6.02 17.36 -6.83
C ARG A 38 -7.38 17.13 -6.21
N ALA A 39 -8.41 17.82 -6.73
CA ALA A 39 -9.73 17.80 -6.14
C ALA A 39 -10.49 16.54 -6.54
N GLY A 40 -10.96 15.79 -5.57
CA GLY A 40 -12.01 14.82 -5.73
C GLY A 40 -13.39 15.51 -5.85
N ARG A 41 -14.44 14.69 -5.84
CA ARG A 41 -15.81 15.19 -5.95
C ARG A 41 -16.21 15.99 -4.71
N THR A 42 -16.78 17.17 -4.90
CA THR A 42 -17.39 17.94 -3.82
C THR A 42 -18.61 17.25 -3.24
N THR A 43 -18.77 17.33 -1.94
CA THR A 43 -19.93 16.80 -1.20
C THR A 43 -20.41 17.83 -0.19
N LYS A 44 -21.58 17.62 0.44
CA LYS A 44 -22.05 18.47 1.53
C LYS A 44 -21.10 18.51 2.73
N ALA A 45 -20.43 17.40 3.00
CA ALA A 45 -19.46 17.28 4.11
C ALA A 45 -18.07 17.84 3.74
N ASN A 46 -17.77 17.91 2.46
CA ASN A 46 -16.53 18.45 1.93
C ASN A 46 -16.81 19.32 0.71
N PRO A 47 -17.26 20.57 0.92
CA PRO A 47 -17.67 21.46 -0.17
C PRO A 47 -16.49 21.89 -1.07
N ASP A 48 -15.28 21.92 -0.53
CA ASP A 48 -14.06 22.28 -1.25
C ASP A 48 -13.47 21.11 -2.05
N GLY A 49 -14.04 19.90 -1.85
CA GLY A 49 -13.55 18.68 -2.49
C GLY A 49 -12.30 18.12 -1.81
N GLU A 50 -11.70 17.15 -2.47
CA GLU A 50 -10.47 16.50 -1.99
C GLU A 50 -9.26 17.27 -2.55
N ASP A 51 -9.01 18.45 -1.99
CA ASP A 51 -7.88 19.31 -2.36
C ASP A 51 -6.54 18.82 -1.77
N GLU A 52 -5.48 19.60 -1.94
CA GLU A 52 -4.15 19.26 -1.42
C GLU A 52 -4.12 19.16 0.09
N THR A 53 -4.79 20.07 0.79
CA THR A 53 -4.85 20.10 2.26
C THR A 53 -5.58 18.88 2.78
N TRP A 54 -6.68 18.51 2.13
CA TRP A 54 -7.42 17.31 2.45
C TRP A 54 -6.56 16.06 2.27
N TRP A 55 -5.91 15.91 1.11
CA TRP A 55 -5.05 14.75 0.83
C TRP A 55 -3.83 14.68 1.74
N PHE A 56 -3.25 15.83 2.09
CA PHE A 56 -2.15 15.84 3.06
C PHE A 56 -2.59 15.33 4.43
N SER A 57 -3.74 15.80 4.92
CA SER A 57 -4.31 15.38 6.20
C SER A 57 -4.76 13.92 6.19
N GLU A 58 -5.47 13.50 5.15
CA GLU A 58 -6.00 12.15 4.99
C GLU A 58 -4.87 11.12 4.88
N GLY A 59 -3.84 11.40 4.08
CA GLY A 59 -2.69 10.52 3.96
C GLY A 59 -1.92 10.37 5.27
N ARG A 60 -1.85 11.44 6.08
CA ARG A 60 -1.27 11.35 7.43
C ARG A 60 -2.10 10.45 8.35
N SER A 61 -3.42 10.55 8.28
CA SER A 61 -4.35 9.69 9.02
C SER A 61 -4.25 8.22 8.59
N MET A 62 -4.12 7.97 7.29
CA MET A 62 -3.87 6.61 6.76
C MET A 62 -2.56 6.03 7.30
N LEU A 63 -1.51 6.84 7.41
CA LEU A 63 -0.24 6.40 7.99
C LEU A 63 -0.38 6.02 9.47
N ASP A 64 -1.14 6.78 10.26
CA ASP A 64 -1.44 6.43 11.66
C ASP A 64 -2.21 5.11 11.75
N SER A 65 -3.21 4.93 10.90
CA SER A 65 -3.98 3.69 10.83
C SER A 65 -3.08 2.50 10.46
N TRP A 66 -2.16 2.69 9.50
CA TRP A 66 -1.18 1.65 9.16
C TRP A 66 -0.27 1.27 10.34
N VAL A 67 0.22 2.26 11.09
CA VAL A 67 1.03 2.00 12.28
C VAL A 67 0.22 1.23 13.33
N GLN A 68 -1.04 1.64 13.57
CA GLN A 68 -1.92 0.93 14.50
C GLN A 68 -2.17 -0.52 14.06
N PHE A 69 -2.45 -0.75 12.78
CA PHE A 69 -2.57 -2.10 12.23
C PHE A 69 -1.29 -2.92 12.48
N ARG A 70 -0.13 -2.36 12.14
CA ARG A 70 1.15 -3.04 12.32
C ARG A 70 1.48 -3.37 13.77
N THR A 71 1.17 -2.47 14.69
CA THR A 71 1.40 -2.69 16.14
C THR A 71 0.36 -3.62 16.75
N GLY A 72 -0.85 -3.67 16.19
CA GLY A 72 -1.91 -4.61 16.59
C GLY A 72 -1.70 -6.03 16.09
N GLN A 73 -0.93 -6.23 15.02
CA GLN A 73 -0.57 -7.54 14.47
C GLN A 73 0.67 -8.09 15.19
N LEU A 74 0.49 -8.49 16.43
CA LEU A 74 1.58 -8.96 17.30
C LEU A 74 2.34 -10.14 16.67
N GLY A 75 3.64 -9.92 16.42
CA GLY A 75 4.53 -10.93 15.88
C GLY A 75 4.48 -11.13 14.37
N TRP A 76 3.63 -10.42 13.62
CA TRP A 76 3.69 -10.48 12.17
C TRP A 76 4.94 -9.77 11.63
N SER A 77 5.63 -10.43 10.70
CA SER A 77 6.80 -9.88 10.02
C SER A 77 6.59 -9.82 8.51
N ILE A 78 7.38 -9.00 7.82
CA ILE A 78 7.41 -9.01 6.35
C ILE A 78 8.05 -10.32 5.90
N TRP A 79 7.38 -11.01 4.98
CA TRP A 79 7.98 -12.18 4.35
C TRP A 79 9.21 -11.81 3.54
N THR A 80 10.19 -12.70 3.51
CA THR A 80 11.38 -12.55 2.66
C THR A 80 11.25 -13.53 1.50
N THR A 81 11.31 -13.01 0.29
CA THR A 81 11.26 -13.81 -0.93
C THR A 81 12.46 -14.75 -1.04
N PRO A 82 12.40 -15.81 -1.86
CA PRO A 82 13.53 -16.74 -2.03
C PRO A 82 14.84 -16.08 -2.51
N ASP A 83 14.76 -14.93 -3.17
CA ASP A 83 15.90 -14.12 -3.60
C ASP A 83 16.38 -13.09 -2.53
N GLY A 84 15.84 -13.19 -1.32
CA GLY A 84 16.30 -12.41 -0.15
C GLY A 84 15.72 -11.01 -0.04
N LYS A 85 14.69 -10.67 -0.82
CA LYS A 85 14.07 -9.34 -0.77
C LYS A 85 12.87 -9.30 0.18
N PRO A 86 12.62 -8.17 0.86
CA PRO A 86 11.39 -8.02 1.62
C PRO A 86 10.19 -8.01 0.67
N ALA A 87 9.13 -8.70 1.05
CA ALA A 87 7.90 -8.80 0.27
C ALA A 87 7.03 -7.54 0.38
N ILE A 88 7.54 -6.45 -0.17
CA ILE A 88 6.94 -5.12 -0.24
C ILE A 88 6.90 -4.72 -1.70
N GLU A 89 5.73 -4.35 -2.24
CA GLU A 89 5.54 -3.98 -3.65
C GLU A 89 6.12 -5.05 -4.61
N ILE A 90 5.74 -6.32 -4.38
CA ILE A 90 6.24 -7.42 -5.22
C ILE A 90 5.62 -7.32 -6.61
N SER A 91 6.47 -7.16 -7.61
CA SER A 91 6.06 -7.27 -9.02
C SER A 91 6.42 -8.65 -9.56
N MET A 92 5.46 -9.31 -10.19
CA MET A 92 5.64 -10.63 -10.82
C MET A 92 4.79 -10.76 -12.08
N THR A 93 5.19 -11.67 -12.99
CA THR A 93 4.47 -11.92 -14.24
C THR A 93 4.34 -13.43 -14.46
N PRO A 94 3.54 -14.11 -13.62
CA PRO A 94 3.29 -15.55 -13.81
C PRO A 94 2.48 -15.81 -15.08
N HIS A 95 2.60 -17.04 -15.63
CA HIS A 95 1.76 -17.49 -16.72
C HIS A 95 0.51 -18.17 -16.17
N MET A 96 -0.65 -17.69 -16.61
CA MET A 96 -1.96 -18.32 -16.39
C MET A 96 -2.37 -19.05 -17.67
N GLY A 97 -2.08 -20.35 -17.73
CA GLY A 97 -2.03 -21.08 -19.02
C GLY A 97 -0.91 -20.48 -19.89
N ASP A 98 -1.23 -20.07 -21.10
CA ASP A 98 -0.27 -19.46 -22.05
C ASP A 98 -0.21 -17.93 -21.95
N VAL A 99 -0.98 -17.32 -21.05
CA VAL A 99 -1.09 -15.86 -20.91
C VAL A 99 -0.21 -15.36 -19.76
N PRO A 100 0.78 -14.48 -20.02
CA PRO A 100 1.51 -13.79 -18.95
C PRO A 100 0.60 -12.73 -18.31
N VAL A 101 0.49 -12.77 -16.98
CA VAL A 101 -0.34 -11.84 -16.21
C VAL A 101 0.56 -11.04 -15.27
N GLN A 102 0.65 -9.73 -15.53
CA GLN A 102 1.39 -8.84 -14.62
C GLN A 102 0.60 -8.58 -13.35
N MET A 103 1.25 -8.77 -12.21
CA MET A 103 0.67 -8.59 -10.88
C MET A 103 1.59 -7.78 -9.99
N GLY A 104 0.99 -6.93 -9.14
CA GLY A 104 1.66 -6.22 -8.05
C GLY A 104 0.99 -6.56 -6.73
N ILE A 105 1.75 -7.04 -5.75
CA ILE A 105 1.27 -7.33 -4.40
C ILE A 105 1.89 -6.31 -3.44
N ASP A 106 1.05 -5.57 -2.72
CA ASP A 106 1.53 -4.52 -1.81
C ASP A 106 2.39 -5.09 -0.69
N ARG A 107 1.92 -6.15 0.00
CA ARG A 107 2.65 -6.79 1.10
C ARG A 107 2.35 -8.29 1.17
N VAL A 108 3.36 -9.07 1.54
CA VAL A 108 3.17 -10.42 2.06
C VAL A 108 3.80 -10.51 3.44
N MET A 109 3.05 -10.99 4.39
CA MET A 109 3.42 -11.08 5.79
C MET A 109 3.46 -12.52 6.26
N VAL A 110 4.24 -12.77 7.30
CA VAL A 110 4.32 -14.06 8.00
C VAL A 110 3.73 -13.87 9.40
N THR A 111 2.77 -14.70 9.77
CA THR A 111 2.25 -14.78 11.14
C THR A 111 3.24 -15.48 12.07
N PRO A 112 3.07 -15.39 13.41
CA PRO A 112 3.88 -16.16 14.37
C PRO A 112 3.87 -17.67 14.12
N ASP A 113 2.77 -18.20 13.57
CA ASP A 113 2.62 -19.63 13.25
C ASP A 113 3.27 -20.01 11.90
N GLY A 114 3.91 -19.05 11.22
CA GLY A 114 4.59 -19.28 9.94
C GLY A 114 3.67 -19.26 8.72
N GLU A 115 2.40 -18.87 8.87
CA GLU A 115 1.47 -18.78 7.74
C GLU A 115 1.68 -17.47 6.97
N LEU A 116 1.57 -17.56 5.64
CA LEU A 116 1.66 -16.38 4.77
C LEU A 116 0.30 -15.72 4.60
N VAL A 117 0.29 -14.39 4.71
CA VAL A 117 -0.89 -13.54 4.51
C VAL A 117 -0.58 -12.48 3.47
N ILE A 118 -1.36 -12.44 2.40
CA ILE A 118 -1.35 -11.33 1.45
C ILE A 118 -2.11 -10.17 2.08
N VAL A 119 -1.48 -9.00 2.12
CA VAL A 119 -2.12 -7.76 2.59
C VAL A 119 -2.15 -6.78 1.42
N ASP A 120 -3.34 -6.47 0.95
CA ASP A 120 -3.58 -5.51 -0.13
C ASP A 120 -4.11 -4.20 0.47
N LEU A 121 -3.38 -3.11 0.25
CA LEU A 121 -3.68 -1.81 0.86
C LEU A 121 -4.73 -1.06 0.04
N LYS A 122 -5.81 -0.67 0.67
CA LYS A 122 -6.91 0.06 0.03
C LYS A 122 -7.05 1.46 0.63
N THR A 123 -6.69 2.46 -0.14
CA THR A 123 -6.87 3.88 0.23
C THR A 123 -8.24 4.43 -0.17
N GLY A 124 -9.08 3.61 -0.80
CA GLY A 124 -10.42 3.97 -1.23
C GLY A 124 -11.48 3.85 -0.12
N LYS A 125 -12.65 4.45 -0.36
CA LYS A 125 -13.79 4.43 0.59
C LYS A 125 -14.48 3.07 0.73
N TYR A 126 -14.20 2.14 -0.16
CA TYR A 126 -14.91 0.86 -0.23
C TYR A 126 -13.91 -0.29 -0.26
N THR A 127 -14.16 -1.28 0.58
CA THR A 127 -13.49 -2.58 0.48
C THR A 127 -14.02 -3.31 -0.76
N PRO A 128 -13.18 -4.00 -1.54
CA PRO A 128 -13.65 -4.82 -2.65
C PRO A 128 -14.72 -5.83 -2.21
N SER A 129 -15.75 -6.01 -3.01
CA SER A 129 -16.86 -6.95 -2.75
C SER A 129 -16.49 -8.41 -3.06
N SER A 130 -15.29 -8.65 -3.55
CA SER A 130 -14.82 -9.96 -4.00
C SER A 130 -13.37 -10.18 -3.62
N ASP A 131 -13.03 -11.39 -3.20
CA ASP A 131 -11.66 -11.82 -2.89
C ASP A 131 -10.88 -12.30 -4.12
N LEU A 132 -11.42 -12.09 -5.33
CA LEU A 132 -10.81 -12.57 -6.57
C LEU A 132 -9.37 -12.06 -6.74
N GLN A 133 -9.10 -10.80 -6.39
CA GLN A 133 -7.76 -10.22 -6.46
C GLN A 133 -6.78 -10.97 -5.57
N LEU A 134 -7.16 -11.22 -4.31
CA LEU A 134 -6.33 -11.97 -3.35
C LEU A 134 -6.11 -13.42 -3.81
N ALA A 135 -7.14 -14.07 -4.37
CA ALA A 135 -7.04 -15.41 -4.91
C ALA A 135 -6.07 -15.48 -6.11
N LEU A 136 -6.13 -14.49 -7.02
CA LEU A 136 -5.19 -14.37 -8.15
C LEU A 136 -3.76 -14.17 -7.68
N TYR A 137 -3.55 -13.33 -6.67
CA TYR A 137 -2.25 -13.12 -6.06
C TYR A 137 -1.68 -14.40 -5.44
N ALA A 138 -2.50 -15.19 -4.74
CA ALA A 138 -2.08 -16.47 -4.17
C ALA A 138 -1.65 -17.47 -5.26
N VAL A 139 -2.38 -17.55 -6.37
CA VAL A 139 -2.00 -18.37 -7.53
C VAL A 139 -0.72 -17.84 -8.20
N GLY A 140 -0.59 -16.52 -8.30
CA GLY A 140 0.62 -15.88 -8.84
C GLY A 140 1.87 -16.21 -8.03
N MET A 141 1.77 -16.15 -6.70
CA MET A 141 2.85 -16.51 -5.78
C MET A 141 3.22 -17.99 -5.89
N GLU A 142 2.23 -18.88 -5.98
CA GLU A 142 2.47 -20.30 -6.18
C GLU A 142 3.26 -20.56 -7.48
N LYS A 143 2.87 -19.90 -8.57
CA LYS A 143 3.55 -20.06 -9.86
C LYS A 143 4.95 -19.43 -9.90
N THR A 144 5.17 -18.35 -9.17
CA THR A 144 6.43 -17.61 -9.19
C THR A 144 7.44 -18.13 -8.16
N PHE A 145 6.96 -18.44 -6.96
CA PHE A 145 7.80 -18.80 -5.80
C PHE A 145 7.59 -20.23 -5.30
N GLY A 146 6.63 -20.98 -5.88
CA GLY A 146 6.27 -22.32 -5.41
C GLY A 146 5.54 -22.34 -4.05
N ILE A 147 5.07 -21.20 -3.58
CA ILE A 147 4.42 -21.06 -2.26
C ILE A 147 3.06 -20.42 -2.46
N ARG A 148 2.00 -21.07 -1.96
CA ARG A 148 0.63 -20.56 -2.03
C ARG A 148 0.17 -20.06 -0.67
N PRO A 149 0.01 -18.74 -0.44
CA PRO A 149 -0.61 -18.20 0.75
C PRO A 149 -2.05 -18.72 0.90
N LYS A 150 -2.43 -19.07 2.13
CA LYS A 150 -3.80 -19.50 2.45
C LYS A 150 -4.71 -18.34 2.79
N TYR A 151 -4.12 -17.23 3.22
CA TYR A 151 -4.84 -16.08 3.74
C TYR A 151 -4.53 -14.84 2.95
N GLY A 152 -5.51 -13.97 2.85
CA GLY A 152 -5.38 -12.62 2.31
C GLY A 152 -6.35 -11.68 3.01
N THR A 153 -6.00 -10.41 3.07
CA THR A 153 -6.86 -9.38 3.65
C THR A 153 -6.70 -8.07 2.87
N TYR A 154 -7.78 -7.32 2.81
CA TYR A 154 -7.77 -5.92 2.44
C TYR A 154 -7.59 -5.06 3.68
N TRP A 155 -6.77 -4.05 3.57
CA TRP A 155 -6.53 -3.13 4.66
C TRP A 155 -6.57 -1.68 4.19
#